data_c145a8abd3e0f93600b978c97512965d
#
_entry.id   c145a8abd3e0f93600b978c97512965d
#
_cell.length_a   1.000
_cell.length_b   1.000
_cell.length_c   1.000
_cell.angle_alpha   90.00
_cell.angle_beta   90.00
_cell.angle_gamma   90.00
#
_symmetry.space_group_name_H-M   'P 1'
#
loop_
_entity.id
_entity.type
_entity.pdbx_description
1 polymer ?
#
loop_
_entity_poly.entity_id
_entity_poly.type
_entity_poly.pdbx_seq_one_letter_code
_entity_poly.pdbx_strand_id
1 'polypeptide(L)'
;MEITGYSISEYIDHINKSGCGYVPSSTFRFRSLGKGIDELNPEENVSPNLISSAVDCMTHFMSGSPAMLAFGNKPFVARHIGGKSLEFKAVDLIKTGITGLDDQSIINAVKLSGFDPRFLVDTESYQPIEEINPDEATIQNVRTMVERSLHVFEIYGPKFLDRFDITGGYTDTAKYGVIDFMTPDTIWDFEVSKTRPTQGDWLRLLMNWRKALRLPCAWLFQDVNYLGIYNPRLDEVYWIRVCSRGCDC
;
A
#
# COMPACT_ATOMS: atom_id res chain seq x y z
N MET A 1 -14.79 11.37 -21.11
CA MET A 1 -15.81 10.75 -20.23
C MET A 1 -15.38 11.08 -18.83
N GLU A 2 -15.99 12.11 -18.22
CA GLU A 2 -15.67 12.49 -16.85
C GLU A 2 -16.06 11.34 -15.93
N ILE A 3 -15.08 10.79 -15.24
CA ILE A 3 -15.32 9.75 -14.25
C ILE A 3 -15.73 10.46 -12.96
N THR A 4 -17.00 10.72 -12.84
CA THR A 4 -17.61 11.25 -11.62
C THR A 4 -17.79 10.10 -10.62
N GLY A 5 -17.05 10.12 -9.54
CA GLY A 5 -17.16 9.14 -8.44
C GLY A 5 -15.91 9.12 -7.60
N TYR A 6 -16.06 8.87 -6.31
CA TYR A 6 -14.98 8.83 -5.33
C TYR A 6 -14.18 7.52 -5.42
N SER A 7 -12.89 7.55 -5.07
CA SER A 7 -12.18 6.37 -4.60
C SER A 7 -12.84 5.87 -3.31
N ILE A 8 -12.58 4.62 -2.95
CA ILE A 8 -13.07 4.09 -1.66
C ILE A 8 -12.51 4.91 -0.49
N SER A 9 -11.24 5.32 -0.56
CA SER A 9 -10.61 6.15 0.47
C SER A 9 -11.31 7.50 0.63
N GLU A 10 -11.54 8.23 -0.46
CA GLU A 10 -12.27 9.51 -0.43
C GLU A 10 -13.70 9.35 0.10
N TYR A 11 -14.38 8.26 -0.28
CA TYR A 11 -15.73 7.96 0.21
C TYR A 11 -15.74 7.69 1.72
N ILE A 12 -14.76 6.98 2.24
CA ILE A 12 -14.62 6.70 3.67
C ILE A 12 -14.35 7.98 4.45
N ASP A 13 -13.49 8.85 3.94
CA ASP A 13 -13.23 10.15 4.56
C ASP A 13 -14.50 11.01 4.63
N HIS A 14 -15.34 10.91 3.61
CA HIS A 14 -16.63 11.58 3.59
C HIS A 14 -17.62 11.00 4.63
N ILE A 15 -17.70 9.67 4.75
CA ILE A 15 -18.56 8.98 5.73
C ILE A 15 -18.06 9.22 7.16
N ASN A 16 -16.78 9.18 7.41
CA ASN A 16 -16.20 9.40 8.74
C ASN A 16 -16.55 10.78 9.28
N LYS A 17 -16.63 11.80 8.41
CA LYS A 17 -17.12 13.14 8.77
C LYS A 17 -18.59 13.15 9.18
N SER A 18 -19.37 12.17 8.73
CA SER A 18 -20.81 12.04 9.06
C SER A 18 -21.08 11.11 10.24
N GLY A 19 -20.06 10.51 10.87
CA GLY A 19 -20.23 9.60 12.01
C GLY A 19 -20.86 8.24 11.66
N CYS A 20 -20.91 7.88 10.37
CA CYS A 20 -21.47 6.60 9.90
C CYS A 20 -20.36 5.57 9.70
N GLY A 21 -20.67 4.27 9.89
CA GLY A 21 -19.73 3.18 9.58
C GLY A 21 -18.92 2.68 10.80
N TYR A 22 -19.61 2.15 11.78
CA TYR A 22 -18.97 1.63 12.99
C TYR A 22 -18.64 0.14 12.86
N VAL A 23 -17.35 -0.20 12.95
CA VAL A 23 -16.88 -1.57 13.16
C VAL A 23 -16.20 -1.60 14.53
N PRO A 24 -16.72 -2.36 15.52
CA PRO A 24 -16.13 -2.39 16.85
C PRO A 24 -14.67 -2.83 16.82
N SER A 25 -13.79 -2.12 17.51
CA SER A 25 -12.37 -2.49 17.62
C SER A 25 -12.15 -3.87 18.24
N SER A 26 -13.10 -4.34 19.09
CA SER A 26 -13.10 -5.69 19.67
C SER A 26 -13.29 -6.81 18.63
N THR A 27 -13.69 -6.48 17.41
CA THR A 27 -13.87 -7.45 16.33
C THR A 27 -12.53 -7.87 15.71
N PHE A 28 -11.48 -7.07 15.88
CA PHE A 28 -10.18 -7.33 15.30
C PHE A 28 -9.29 -8.10 16.26
N ARG A 29 -8.59 -9.08 15.72
CA ARG A 29 -7.49 -9.76 16.39
C ARG A 29 -6.19 -9.06 16.06
N PHE A 30 -5.23 -9.18 16.94
CA PHE A 30 -3.94 -8.51 16.85
C PHE A 30 -2.81 -9.46 17.25
N ARG A 31 -1.68 -9.36 16.57
CA ARG A 31 -0.44 -10.07 16.91
C ARG A 31 0.75 -9.20 16.53
N SER A 32 1.68 -9.00 17.46
CA SER A 32 3.03 -8.52 17.15
C SER A 32 3.87 -9.67 16.62
N LEU A 33 4.57 -9.46 15.52
CA LEU A 33 5.50 -10.42 14.94
C LEU A 33 6.91 -10.19 15.47
N GLY A 34 7.27 -8.93 15.77
CA GLY A 34 8.56 -8.53 16.31
C GLY A 34 8.77 -9.00 17.73
N LYS A 35 9.80 -9.79 17.97
CA LYS A 35 10.34 -10.12 19.30
C LYS A 35 11.59 -9.31 19.56
N GLY A 36 11.53 -7.96 19.49
CA GLY A 36 12.63 -7.08 19.86
C GLY A 36 13.89 -7.19 18.99
N ILE A 37 13.76 -7.68 17.77
CA ILE A 37 14.85 -7.74 16.79
C ILE A 37 14.63 -6.56 15.85
N ASP A 38 15.65 -5.72 15.70
CA ASP A 38 15.71 -4.55 14.81
C ASP A 38 14.69 -3.46 15.12
N GLU A 39 14.89 -2.75 16.22
CA GLU A 39 14.19 -1.49 16.46
C GLU A 39 14.51 -0.50 15.32
N LEU A 40 13.48 0.12 14.78
CA LEU A 40 13.67 1.18 13.78
C LEU A 40 14.35 2.39 14.43
N ASN A 41 15.21 3.06 13.68
CA ASN A 41 15.78 4.32 14.12
C ASN A 41 14.66 5.33 14.39
N PRO A 42 14.72 6.08 15.50
CA PRO A 42 13.64 6.98 15.89
C PRO A 42 13.53 8.19 14.95
N GLU A 43 14.64 8.56 14.32
CA GLU A 43 14.75 9.72 13.44
C GLU A 43 14.91 9.28 11.99
N GLU A 44 14.17 9.96 11.13
CA GLU A 44 14.18 9.79 9.67
C GLU A 44 14.24 11.19 9.07
N ASN A 45 15.13 11.42 8.11
CA ASN A 45 15.36 12.75 7.55
C ASN A 45 14.47 13.09 6.34
N VAL A 46 13.58 12.17 5.93
CA VAL A 46 12.61 12.40 4.86
C VAL A 46 11.18 12.22 5.35
N SER A 47 10.23 12.76 4.59
CA SER A 47 8.81 12.69 4.93
C SER A 47 8.33 11.24 5.12
N PRO A 48 7.50 10.96 6.15
CA PRO A 48 6.88 9.63 6.33
C PRO A 48 6.13 9.13 5.10
N ASN A 49 5.56 10.03 4.30
CA ASN A 49 4.88 9.69 3.06
C ASN A 49 5.81 9.08 2.01
N LEU A 50 7.02 9.64 1.86
CA LEU A 50 8.03 9.11 0.95
C LEU A 50 8.49 7.72 1.39
N ILE A 51 8.69 7.54 2.69
CA ILE A 51 9.06 6.24 3.28
C ILE A 51 7.96 5.21 3.03
N SER A 52 6.70 5.55 3.34
CA SER A 52 5.57 4.65 3.13
C SER A 52 5.47 4.19 1.67
N SER A 53 5.56 5.13 0.73
CA SER A 53 5.52 4.81 -0.70
C SER A 53 6.72 3.98 -1.16
N ALA A 54 7.92 4.24 -0.61
CA ALA A 54 9.11 3.46 -0.93
C ALA A 54 9.01 2.01 -0.41
N VAL A 55 8.57 1.83 0.84
CA VAL A 55 8.36 0.50 1.45
C VAL A 55 7.33 -0.29 0.65
N ASP A 56 6.20 0.33 0.29
CA ASP A 56 5.15 -0.28 -0.53
C ASP A 56 5.72 -0.78 -1.88
N CYS A 57 6.33 0.11 -2.67
CA CYS A 57 6.88 -0.24 -3.97
C CYS A 57 8.01 -1.29 -3.88
N MET A 58 8.91 -1.15 -2.89
CA MET A 58 10.00 -2.10 -2.69
C MET A 58 9.48 -3.47 -2.23
N THR A 59 8.44 -3.53 -1.39
CA THR A 59 7.80 -4.79 -1.01
C THR A 59 7.21 -5.50 -2.23
N HIS A 60 6.51 -4.78 -3.10
CA HIS A 60 6.03 -5.34 -4.37
C HIS A 60 7.17 -5.88 -5.23
N PHE A 61 8.23 -5.10 -5.42
CA PHE A 61 9.39 -5.49 -6.20
C PHE A 61 10.11 -6.73 -5.60
N MET A 62 10.45 -6.68 -4.33
CA MET A 62 11.18 -7.76 -3.65
C MET A 62 10.35 -9.04 -3.50
N SER A 63 9.02 -8.94 -3.52
CA SER A 63 8.12 -10.10 -3.56
C SER A 63 7.93 -10.69 -4.97
N GLY A 64 8.68 -10.21 -5.97
CA GLY A 64 8.77 -10.80 -7.32
C GLY A 64 8.04 -10.05 -8.43
N SER A 65 7.46 -8.88 -8.16
CA SER A 65 6.87 -8.06 -9.22
C SER A 65 7.95 -7.36 -10.05
N PRO A 66 7.82 -7.27 -11.36
CA PRO A 66 8.72 -6.46 -12.17
C PRO A 66 8.78 -5.02 -11.66
N ALA A 67 9.98 -4.41 -11.61
CA ALA A 67 10.18 -3.06 -11.08
C ALA A 67 9.22 -2.03 -11.70
N MET A 68 8.98 -2.10 -13.02
CA MET A 68 8.04 -1.21 -13.71
C MET A 68 6.59 -1.37 -13.23
N LEU A 69 6.18 -2.54 -12.75
CA LEU A 69 4.85 -2.75 -12.17
C LEU A 69 4.82 -2.33 -10.70
N ALA A 70 5.87 -2.66 -9.94
CA ALA A 70 5.99 -2.30 -8.53
C ALA A 70 5.94 -0.78 -8.32
N PHE A 71 6.60 -0.01 -9.20
CA PHE A 71 6.59 1.45 -9.16
C PHE A 71 5.44 2.09 -9.96
N GLY A 72 4.68 1.29 -10.70
CA GLY A 72 3.37 1.59 -11.29
C GLY A 72 3.28 2.91 -12.04
N ASN A 73 2.49 3.84 -11.50
CA ASN A 73 2.15 5.11 -12.14
C ASN A 73 3.18 6.24 -11.97
N LYS A 74 4.28 6.01 -11.26
CA LYS A 74 5.29 7.06 -10.98
C LYS A 74 5.84 7.75 -12.25
N PRO A 75 6.16 7.03 -13.36
CA PRO A 75 6.54 7.69 -14.60
C PRO A 75 5.44 8.57 -15.20
N PHE A 76 4.19 8.13 -15.10
CA PHE A 76 3.05 8.91 -15.60
C PHE A 76 2.89 10.22 -14.80
N VAL A 77 3.00 10.15 -13.49
CA VAL A 77 2.96 11.34 -12.61
C VAL A 77 4.15 12.26 -12.90
N ALA A 78 5.36 11.71 -13.03
CA ALA A 78 6.54 12.48 -13.42
C ALA A 78 6.34 13.25 -14.75
N ARG A 79 5.71 12.60 -15.75
CA ARG A 79 5.35 13.25 -17.01
C ARG A 79 4.37 14.41 -16.80
N HIS A 80 3.42 14.26 -15.92
CA HIS A 80 2.43 15.32 -15.63
C HIS A 80 3.08 16.54 -14.98
N ILE A 81 4.08 16.33 -14.12
CA ILE A 81 4.81 17.39 -13.41
C ILE A 81 5.82 18.10 -14.32
N GLY A 82 6.69 17.37 -14.99
CA GLY A 82 7.87 17.92 -15.72
C GLY A 82 8.01 17.42 -17.15
N GLY A 83 6.95 16.90 -17.75
CA GLY A 83 6.93 16.46 -19.13
C GLY A 83 7.77 15.20 -19.39
N LYS A 84 8.08 14.96 -20.67
CA LYS A 84 8.78 13.75 -21.11
C LYS A 84 10.16 13.58 -20.47
N SER A 85 10.86 14.68 -20.18
CA SER A 85 12.20 14.63 -19.60
C SER A 85 12.16 13.97 -18.23
N LEU A 86 11.22 14.37 -17.38
CA LEU A 86 11.07 13.82 -16.02
C LEU A 86 10.52 12.39 -16.04
N GLU A 87 9.62 12.09 -17.00
CA GLU A 87 9.14 10.72 -17.25
C GLU A 87 10.31 9.77 -17.59
N PHE A 88 11.17 10.16 -18.55
CA PHE A 88 12.33 9.34 -18.91
C PHE A 88 13.28 9.13 -17.74
N LYS A 89 13.50 10.16 -16.92
CA LYS A 89 14.32 10.04 -15.72
C LYS A 89 13.73 9.06 -14.71
N ALA A 90 12.41 9.11 -14.46
CA ALA A 90 11.73 8.16 -13.60
C ALA A 90 11.82 6.72 -14.15
N VAL A 91 11.61 6.53 -15.44
CA VAL A 91 11.74 5.21 -16.09
C VAL A 91 13.16 4.67 -16.01
N ASP A 92 14.17 5.52 -16.23
CA ASP A 92 15.57 5.12 -16.13
C ASP A 92 15.93 4.70 -14.70
N LEU A 93 15.55 5.49 -13.68
CA LEU A 93 15.74 5.14 -12.28
C LEU A 93 15.10 3.80 -11.91
N ILE A 94 13.90 3.51 -12.43
CA ILE A 94 13.24 2.22 -12.18
C ILE A 94 14.01 1.09 -12.84
N LYS A 95 14.42 1.24 -14.10
CA LYS A 95 15.02 0.15 -14.88
C LYS A 95 16.45 -0.16 -14.49
N THR A 96 17.22 0.86 -14.17
CA THR A 96 18.67 0.73 -13.95
C THR A 96 19.05 0.91 -12.49
N GLY A 97 18.22 1.61 -11.73
CA GLY A 97 18.49 1.99 -10.35
C GLY A 97 17.77 1.16 -9.27
N ILE A 98 16.84 0.28 -9.66
CA ILE A 98 16.16 -0.64 -8.73
C ILE A 98 16.58 -2.06 -9.10
N THR A 99 17.55 -2.59 -8.36
CA THR A 99 18.16 -3.90 -8.66
C THR A 99 18.04 -4.89 -7.51
N GLY A 100 17.72 -4.43 -6.30
CA GLY A 100 17.63 -5.26 -5.09
C GLY A 100 17.24 -4.43 -3.88
N LEU A 101 17.63 -4.91 -2.71
CA LEU A 101 17.42 -4.21 -1.42
C LEU A 101 18.72 -3.56 -0.92
N ASP A 102 19.61 -3.17 -1.85
CA ASP A 102 20.83 -2.40 -1.56
C ASP A 102 20.52 -0.92 -1.32
N ASP A 103 21.49 -0.20 -0.72
CA ASP A 103 21.34 1.21 -0.36
C ASP A 103 20.93 2.08 -1.55
N GLN A 104 21.56 1.86 -2.72
CA GLN A 104 21.29 2.67 -3.90
C GLN A 104 19.88 2.44 -4.44
N SER A 105 19.41 1.20 -4.44
CA SER A 105 18.04 0.86 -4.82
C SER A 105 17.02 1.50 -3.87
N ILE A 106 17.29 1.50 -2.57
CA ILE A 106 16.44 2.13 -1.55
C ILE A 106 16.43 3.67 -1.73
N ILE A 107 17.60 4.29 -1.94
CA ILE A 107 17.68 5.73 -2.22
C ILE A 107 16.84 6.09 -3.45
N ASN A 108 16.95 5.31 -4.52
CA ASN A 108 16.18 5.53 -5.74
C ASN A 108 14.69 5.31 -5.54
N ALA A 109 14.29 4.32 -4.74
CA ALA A 109 12.89 4.09 -4.38
C ALA A 109 12.29 5.26 -3.60
N VAL A 110 13.03 5.81 -2.62
CA VAL A 110 12.61 6.99 -1.86
C VAL A 110 12.49 8.22 -2.78
N LYS A 111 13.43 8.43 -3.69
CA LYS A 111 13.36 9.50 -4.70
C LYS A 111 12.13 9.34 -5.61
N LEU A 112 11.89 8.14 -6.13
CA LEU A 112 10.73 7.84 -6.96
C LEU A 112 9.40 8.04 -6.22
N SER A 113 9.40 7.92 -4.89
CA SER A 113 8.22 8.17 -4.06
C SER A 113 7.76 9.63 -4.10
N GLY A 114 8.63 10.58 -4.49
CA GLY A 114 8.24 11.95 -4.80
C GLY A 114 7.22 12.08 -5.94
N PHE A 115 7.04 11.05 -6.76
CA PHE A 115 6.01 10.97 -7.80
C PHE A 115 4.76 10.19 -7.36
N ASP A 116 4.52 10.03 -6.07
CA ASP A 116 3.31 9.37 -5.61
C ASP A 116 2.10 10.32 -5.64
N PRO A 117 1.07 10.03 -6.44
CA PRO A 117 -0.07 10.94 -6.59
C PRO A 117 -0.87 11.11 -5.30
N ARG A 118 -0.76 10.18 -4.34
CA ARG A 118 -1.44 10.26 -3.04
C ARG A 118 -0.94 11.44 -2.20
N PHE A 119 0.28 11.89 -2.45
CA PHE A 119 0.94 12.93 -1.65
C PHE A 119 1.17 14.23 -2.42
N LEU A 120 0.86 14.25 -3.71
CA LEU A 120 0.92 15.44 -4.54
C LEU A 120 -0.46 16.11 -4.53
N VAL A 121 -0.56 17.21 -3.79
CA VAL A 121 -1.79 18.02 -3.76
C VAL A 121 -1.90 18.83 -5.06
N ASP A 122 -0.76 19.32 -5.56
CA ASP A 122 -0.60 20.05 -6.81
C ASP A 122 0.85 19.91 -7.32
N THR A 123 1.12 20.46 -8.50
CA THR A 123 2.48 20.44 -9.07
C THR A 123 3.46 21.34 -8.31
N GLU A 124 2.97 22.29 -7.51
CA GLU A 124 3.82 23.19 -6.71
C GLU A 124 4.32 22.50 -5.44
N SER A 125 3.62 21.48 -4.97
CA SER A 125 4.05 20.67 -3.81
C SER A 125 5.11 19.61 -4.16
N TYR A 126 5.49 19.49 -5.44
CA TYR A 126 6.51 18.55 -5.86
C TYR A 126 7.90 18.95 -5.37
N GLN A 127 8.56 18.06 -4.66
CA GLN A 127 9.98 18.19 -4.31
C GLN A 127 10.83 17.53 -5.40
N PRO A 128 11.81 18.25 -5.99
CA PRO A 128 12.72 17.67 -6.95
C PRO A 128 13.42 16.42 -6.41
N ILE A 129 13.46 15.37 -7.21
CA ILE A 129 14.02 14.07 -6.76
C ILE A 129 15.52 14.16 -6.41
N GLU A 130 16.22 15.17 -6.92
CA GLU A 130 17.61 15.47 -6.60
C GLU A 130 17.79 15.98 -5.16
N GLU A 131 16.76 16.59 -4.59
CA GLU A 131 16.76 17.14 -3.24
C GLU A 131 16.34 16.09 -2.21
N ILE A 132 15.79 14.95 -2.64
CA ILE A 132 15.40 13.84 -1.77
C ILE A 132 16.64 12.98 -1.52
N ASN A 133 17.21 13.11 -0.34
CA ASN A 133 18.44 12.41 0.05
C ASN A 133 18.24 11.73 1.41
N PRO A 134 17.73 10.47 1.44
CA PRO A 134 17.59 9.73 2.68
C PRO A 134 18.97 9.45 3.29
N ASP A 135 19.07 9.63 4.61
CA ASP A 135 20.24 9.28 5.38
C ASP A 135 20.32 7.78 5.67
N GLU A 136 21.42 7.33 6.27
CA GLU A 136 21.66 5.92 6.59
C GLU A 136 20.58 5.36 7.52
N ALA A 137 20.11 6.14 8.51
CA ALA A 137 19.05 5.72 9.43
C ALA A 137 17.73 5.49 8.68
N THR A 138 17.37 6.37 7.77
CA THR A 138 16.19 6.25 6.91
C THR A 138 16.30 5.04 5.97
N ILE A 139 17.47 4.84 5.33
CA ILE A 139 17.73 3.70 4.44
C ILE A 139 17.58 2.38 5.22
N GLN A 140 18.15 2.30 6.40
CA GLN A 140 18.05 1.10 7.24
C GLN A 140 16.61 0.83 7.67
N ASN A 141 15.84 1.86 8.03
CA ASN A 141 14.43 1.73 8.39
C ASN A 141 13.60 1.19 7.21
N VAL A 142 13.80 1.72 6.00
CA VAL A 142 13.12 1.22 4.79
C VAL A 142 13.45 -0.25 4.55
N ARG A 143 14.75 -0.61 4.63
CA ARG A 143 15.21 -1.99 4.47
C ARG A 143 14.52 -2.93 5.46
N THR A 144 14.58 -2.60 6.74
CA THR A 144 13.97 -3.40 7.81
C THR A 144 12.47 -3.57 7.60
N MET A 145 11.75 -2.50 7.22
CA MET A 145 10.31 -2.58 6.96
C MET A 145 9.97 -3.45 5.74
N VAL A 146 10.79 -3.42 4.69
CA VAL A 146 10.60 -4.31 3.53
C VAL A 146 10.87 -5.77 3.92
N GLU A 147 11.95 -6.06 4.64
CA GLU A 147 12.27 -7.41 5.12
C GLU A 147 11.16 -7.98 6.01
N ARG A 148 10.64 -7.19 6.94
CA ARG A 148 9.47 -7.56 7.76
C ARG A 148 8.24 -7.84 6.91
N SER A 149 8.01 -7.03 5.86
CA SER A 149 6.89 -7.24 4.94
C SER A 149 7.00 -8.55 4.17
N LEU A 150 8.20 -8.91 3.73
CA LEU A 150 8.46 -10.19 3.07
C LEU A 150 8.25 -11.38 4.01
N HIS A 151 8.67 -11.23 5.27
CA HIS A 151 8.49 -12.27 6.30
C HIS A 151 7.01 -12.60 6.57
N VAL A 152 6.09 -11.65 6.38
CA VAL A 152 4.64 -11.92 6.47
C VAL A 152 4.19 -13.01 5.48
N PHE A 153 4.74 -13.02 4.26
CA PHE A 153 4.42 -14.06 3.27
C PHE A 153 4.98 -15.43 3.63
N GLU A 154 6.06 -15.49 4.40
CA GLU A 154 6.57 -16.74 4.94
C GLU A 154 5.66 -17.32 6.02
N ILE A 155 5.05 -16.45 6.84
CA ILE A 155 4.17 -16.85 7.96
C ILE A 155 2.76 -17.20 7.48
N TYR A 156 2.17 -16.37 6.59
CA TYR A 156 0.76 -16.43 6.21
C TYR A 156 0.53 -17.07 4.83
N GLY A 157 1.58 -17.51 4.16
CA GLY A 157 1.54 -18.18 2.88
C GLY A 157 2.03 -17.31 1.72
N PRO A 158 2.32 -17.97 0.59
CA PRO A 158 2.87 -17.28 -0.57
C PRO A 158 1.89 -16.24 -1.11
N LYS A 159 2.44 -15.16 -1.64
CA LYS A 159 1.66 -14.15 -2.36
C LYS A 159 0.97 -14.80 -3.56
N PHE A 160 -0.36 -14.75 -3.57
CA PHE A 160 -1.21 -15.26 -4.65
C PHE A 160 -1.56 -14.16 -5.66
N LEU A 161 -1.84 -12.95 -5.16
CA LEU A 161 -2.18 -11.79 -5.96
C LEU A 161 -1.34 -10.60 -5.50
N ASP A 162 -0.92 -9.78 -6.47
CA ASP A 162 -0.11 -8.60 -6.24
C ASP A 162 -0.74 -7.40 -6.92
N ARG A 163 -1.06 -6.39 -6.14
CA ARG A 163 -1.74 -5.15 -6.53
C ARG A 163 -2.88 -5.38 -7.52
N PHE A 164 -4.07 -5.45 -6.99
CA PHE A 164 -5.27 -5.64 -7.78
C PHE A 164 -6.14 -4.40 -7.73
N ASP A 165 -6.26 -3.73 -8.88
CA ASP A 165 -7.10 -2.55 -9.03
C ASP A 165 -8.56 -2.95 -9.21
N ILE A 166 -9.41 -2.48 -8.30
CA ILE A 166 -10.86 -2.66 -8.36
C ILE A 166 -11.44 -1.47 -9.11
N THR A 167 -11.81 -1.68 -10.37
CA THR A 167 -12.43 -0.67 -11.21
C THR A 167 -13.89 -1.04 -11.52
N GLY A 168 -14.77 -0.03 -11.47
CA GLY A 168 -16.20 -0.24 -11.74
C GLY A 168 -16.96 -0.85 -10.56
N GLY A 169 -18.18 -1.24 -10.79
CA GLY A 169 -18.92 -2.13 -9.94
C GLY A 169 -20.08 -1.54 -9.19
N TYR A 170 -20.19 -1.81 -7.97
CA TYR A 170 -21.35 -1.95 -7.14
C TYR A 170 -22.13 -0.68 -6.79
N THR A 171 -21.47 0.49 -6.75
CA THR A 171 -22.12 1.78 -6.54
C THR A 171 -21.51 2.83 -7.44
N ASP A 172 -22.33 3.78 -7.89
CA ASP A 172 -21.85 4.95 -8.64
C ASP A 172 -21.02 5.91 -7.78
N THR A 173 -21.00 5.70 -6.47
CA THR A 173 -20.37 6.59 -5.49
C THR A 173 -18.91 6.22 -5.20
N ALA A 174 -18.60 4.94 -5.01
CA ALA A 174 -17.24 4.48 -4.73
C ALA A 174 -16.73 3.58 -5.86
N LYS A 175 -15.99 4.16 -6.81
CA LYS A 175 -15.65 3.50 -8.08
C LYS A 175 -14.33 2.77 -8.08
N TYR A 176 -13.36 3.23 -7.29
CA TYR A 176 -11.99 2.72 -7.30
C TYR A 176 -11.58 2.19 -5.95
N GLY A 177 -10.85 1.10 -5.97
CA GLY A 177 -10.19 0.54 -4.81
C GLY A 177 -8.97 -0.26 -5.24
N VAL A 178 -8.12 -0.61 -4.28
CA VAL A 178 -6.92 -1.40 -4.50
C VAL A 178 -6.84 -2.46 -3.40
N ILE A 179 -6.45 -3.65 -3.77
CA ILE A 179 -5.98 -4.71 -2.87
C ILE A 179 -4.47 -4.77 -3.06
N ASP A 180 -3.70 -4.57 -2.00
CA ASP A 180 -2.24 -4.58 -2.09
C ASP A 180 -1.73 -5.98 -2.35
N PHE A 181 -2.10 -6.93 -1.50
CA PHE A 181 -1.67 -8.32 -1.61
C PHE A 181 -2.79 -9.28 -1.25
N MET A 182 -2.67 -10.50 -1.76
CA MET A 182 -3.50 -11.62 -1.37
C MET A 182 -2.64 -12.87 -1.18
N THR A 183 -2.83 -13.55 -0.07
CA THR A 183 -2.41 -14.93 0.18
C THR A 183 -3.60 -15.88 -0.07
N PRO A 184 -3.46 -17.20 0.00
CA PRO A 184 -4.54 -18.10 -0.43
C PRO A 184 -5.90 -17.87 0.22
N ASP A 185 -5.94 -17.37 1.45
CA ASP A 185 -7.20 -17.17 2.21
C ASP A 185 -7.38 -15.78 2.81
N THR A 186 -6.43 -14.87 2.58
CA THR A 186 -6.41 -13.54 3.22
C THR A 186 -6.12 -12.44 2.22
N ILE A 187 -6.95 -11.40 2.23
CA ILE A 187 -6.67 -10.12 1.58
C ILE A 187 -5.91 -9.23 2.57
N TRP A 188 -4.82 -8.63 2.10
CA TRP A 188 -3.93 -7.79 2.88
C TRP A 188 -3.92 -6.35 2.40
N ASP A 189 -3.91 -5.42 3.36
CA ASP A 189 -3.58 -4.00 3.21
C ASP A 189 -2.29 -3.75 4.00
N PHE A 190 -1.24 -3.25 3.36
CA PHE A 190 0.05 -2.99 4.00
C PHE A 190 0.17 -1.51 4.30
N GLU A 191 0.05 -1.16 5.58
CA GLU A 191 -0.06 0.22 6.05
C GLU A 191 1.17 0.64 6.85
N VAL A 192 2.06 1.43 6.25
CA VAL A 192 3.27 1.95 6.91
C VAL A 192 2.91 3.17 7.76
N SER A 193 2.59 2.96 9.02
CA SER A 193 2.12 4.01 9.94
C SER A 193 2.78 3.93 11.31
N LYS A 194 2.97 5.07 11.96
CA LYS A 194 3.38 5.15 13.38
C LYS A 194 2.24 4.81 14.34
N THR A 195 1.02 4.71 13.83
CA THR A 195 -0.18 4.41 14.61
C THR A 195 -0.79 3.08 14.18
N ARG A 196 -1.60 2.51 15.06
CA ARG A 196 -2.40 1.33 14.75
C ARG A 196 -3.50 1.67 13.75
N PRO A 197 -3.98 0.68 12.99
CA PRO A 197 -5.05 0.88 12.02
C PRO A 197 -6.29 1.53 12.64
N THR A 198 -6.85 2.46 11.89
CA THR A 198 -8.08 3.17 12.24
C THR A 198 -9.32 2.42 11.78
N GLN A 199 -10.50 2.88 12.18
CA GLN A 199 -11.75 2.37 11.60
C GLN A 199 -11.85 2.60 10.08
N GLY A 200 -11.28 3.70 9.59
CA GLY A 200 -11.25 4.03 8.17
C GLY A 200 -10.48 2.98 7.35
N ASP A 201 -9.33 2.52 7.87
CA ASP A 201 -8.51 1.52 7.20
C ASP A 201 -9.25 0.18 7.08
N TRP A 202 -9.91 -0.25 8.15
CA TRP A 202 -10.75 -1.45 8.13
C TRP A 202 -11.93 -1.34 7.18
N LEU A 203 -12.60 -0.19 7.17
CA LEU A 203 -13.74 0.03 6.29
C LEU A 203 -13.28 0.03 4.82
N ARG A 204 -12.12 0.63 4.52
CA ARG A 204 -11.49 0.59 3.20
C ARG A 204 -11.26 -0.85 2.74
N LEU A 205 -10.61 -1.67 3.56
CA LEU A 205 -10.32 -3.06 3.25
C LEU A 205 -11.59 -3.89 3.06
N LEU A 206 -12.58 -3.74 3.95
CA LEU A 206 -13.87 -4.41 3.86
C LEU A 206 -14.62 -4.02 2.57
N MET A 207 -14.63 -2.74 2.19
CA MET A 207 -15.25 -2.27 0.97
C MET A 207 -14.54 -2.81 -0.27
N ASN A 208 -13.22 -2.84 -0.29
CA ASN A 208 -12.41 -3.43 -1.37
C ASN A 208 -12.79 -4.90 -1.57
N TRP A 209 -12.80 -5.70 -0.50
CA TRP A 209 -13.20 -7.09 -0.56
C TRP A 209 -14.65 -7.27 -1.06
N ARG A 210 -15.62 -6.52 -0.51
CA ARG A 210 -17.04 -6.61 -0.93
C ARG A 210 -17.24 -6.24 -2.39
N LYS A 211 -16.47 -5.29 -2.91
CA LYS A 211 -16.48 -4.94 -4.35
C LYS A 211 -15.85 -6.03 -5.18
N ALA A 212 -14.70 -6.59 -4.76
CA ALA A 212 -14.03 -7.68 -5.47
C ALA A 212 -14.95 -8.89 -5.69
N LEU A 213 -15.79 -9.22 -4.70
CA LEU A 213 -16.81 -10.29 -4.81
C LEU A 213 -17.92 -10.02 -5.84
N ARG A 214 -17.96 -8.85 -6.47
CA ARG A 214 -18.97 -8.47 -7.48
C ARG A 214 -18.39 -8.21 -8.86
N LEU A 215 -17.08 -8.38 -9.00
CA LEU A 215 -16.41 -8.32 -10.28
C LEU A 215 -16.64 -9.60 -11.08
N PRO A 216 -16.47 -9.58 -12.41
CA PRO A 216 -16.49 -10.78 -13.24
C PRO A 216 -15.49 -11.85 -12.79
N CYS A 217 -14.40 -11.45 -12.12
CA CYS A 217 -13.39 -12.33 -11.55
C CYS A 217 -13.61 -12.65 -10.05
N ALA A 218 -14.83 -12.53 -9.54
CA ALA A 218 -15.18 -12.79 -8.13
C ALA A 218 -14.73 -14.17 -7.63
N TRP A 219 -14.58 -15.13 -8.52
CA TRP A 219 -14.09 -16.46 -8.20
C TRP A 219 -12.69 -16.46 -7.58
N LEU A 220 -11.84 -15.45 -7.85
CA LEU A 220 -10.52 -15.27 -7.22
C LEU A 220 -10.63 -15.03 -5.72
N PHE A 221 -11.74 -14.49 -5.23
CA PHE A 221 -11.94 -14.02 -3.86
C PHE A 221 -12.88 -14.91 -3.04
N GLN A 222 -13.35 -16.04 -3.60
CA GLN A 222 -14.34 -16.90 -2.95
C GLN A 222 -13.80 -17.63 -1.73
N ASP A 223 -12.50 -17.92 -1.69
CA ASP A 223 -11.84 -18.66 -0.62
C ASP A 223 -11.23 -17.72 0.44
N VAL A 224 -11.47 -16.41 0.32
CA VAL A 224 -11.03 -15.43 1.32
C VAL A 224 -11.81 -15.63 2.61
N ASN A 225 -11.09 -15.94 3.67
CA ASN A 225 -11.61 -16.15 5.03
C ASN A 225 -11.21 -15.05 5.99
N TYR A 226 -10.18 -14.28 5.62
CA TYR A 226 -9.64 -13.22 6.47
C TYR A 226 -9.38 -11.94 5.68
N LEU A 227 -9.55 -10.84 6.37
CA LEU A 227 -9.04 -9.53 5.97
C LEU A 227 -7.96 -9.15 6.96
N GLY A 228 -6.79 -8.77 6.48
CA GLY A 228 -5.64 -8.44 7.30
C GLY A 228 -5.07 -7.06 6.96
N ILE A 229 -4.63 -6.36 8.00
CA ILE A 229 -3.79 -5.17 7.85
C ILE A 229 -2.45 -5.51 8.49
N TYR A 230 -1.38 -5.29 7.75
CA TYR A 230 -0.03 -5.41 8.26
C TYR A 230 0.66 -4.05 8.31
N ASN A 231 1.23 -3.72 9.46
CA ASN A 231 2.01 -2.53 9.65
C ASN A 231 3.49 -2.89 9.87
N PRO A 232 4.34 -2.78 8.84
CA PRO A 232 5.76 -3.13 8.94
C PRO A 232 6.55 -2.20 9.87
N ARG A 233 6.08 -0.98 10.12
CA ARG A 233 6.72 -0.06 11.05
C ARG A 233 6.58 -0.51 12.49
N LEU A 234 5.41 -1.01 12.86
CA LEU A 234 5.12 -1.55 14.19
C LEU A 234 5.42 -3.05 14.29
N ASP A 235 5.64 -3.71 13.15
CA ASP A 235 5.72 -5.16 13.00
C ASP A 235 4.52 -5.87 13.62
N GLU A 236 3.35 -5.37 13.29
CA GLU A 236 2.07 -5.81 13.85
C GLU A 236 1.09 -6.23 12.75
N VAL A 237 0.46 -7.38 12.96
CA VAL A 237 -0.63 -7.91 12.13
C VAL A 237 -1.94 -7.75 12.84
N TYR A 238 -2.92 -7.28 12.11
CA TYR A 238 -4.31 -7.17 12.54
C TYR A 238 -5.18 -7.93 11.57
N TRP A 239 -6.19 -8.68 12.04
CA TRP A 239 -7.08 -9.42 11.14
C TRP A 239 -8.48 -9.59 11.70
N ILE A 240 -9.41 -9.78 10.78
CA ILE A 240 -10.80 -10.15 11.04
C ILE A 240 -11.16 -11.35 10.19
N ARG A 241 -11.93 -12.27 10.74
CA ARG A 241 -12.53 -13.36 9.97
C ARG A 241 -13.75 -12.84 9.22
N VAL A 242 -13.84 -13.17 7.93
CA VAL A 242 -14.98 -12.84 7.08
C VAL A 242 -15.60 -14.10 6.51
N CYS A 243 -16.86 -14.02 6.11
CA CYS A 243 -17.55 -15.13 5.48
C CYS A 243 -17.97 -14.71 4.06
N SER A 244 -17.39 -15.35 3.06
CA SER A 244 -17.70 -15.09 1.65
C SER A 244 -19.05 -15.67 1.20
N ARG A 245 -19.51 -16.70 1.87
CA ARG A 245 -20.83 -17.32 1.63
C ARG A 245 -21.74 -16.91 2.78
N GLY A 246 -22.90 -16.33 2.47
CA GLY A 246 -23.88 -15.82 3.44
C GLY A 246 -24.23 -16.84 4.53
N CYS A 247 -23.32 -17.01 5.46
CA CYS A 247 -23.61 -17.67 6.72
C CYS A 247 -24.19 -16.62 7.65
N ASP A 248 -25.37 -16.84 8.14
CA ASP A 248 -25.90 -16.15 9.31
C ASP A 248 -24.88 -16.34 10.46
N CYS A 249 -24.10 -15.26 10.71
CA CYS A 249 -23.22 -15.19 11.87
C CYS A 249 -23.82 -14.28 12.93
#